data_ec2fa8fc62bfa149282a29eced870d9f
#
_entry.id   ec2fa8fc62bfa149282a29eced870d9f
#
_cell.length_a   1.000
_cell.length_b   1.000
_cell.length_c   1.000
_cell.angle_alpha   90.00
_cell.angle_beta   90.00
_cell.angle_gamma   90.00
#
_symmetry.space_group_name_H-M   'P 1'
#
loop_
_entity.id
_entity.type
_entity.pdbx_description
1 polymer ?
#
loop_
_entity_poly.entity_id
_entity_poly.type
_entity_poly.pdbx_seq_one_letter_code
_entity_poly.pdbx_strand_id
1 'polypeptide(L)'
;ELIFYYSGHGNNDEATKEPYLLPVDITGKNIRLGISLSGLYKKLATYPVKGAYVFLDACFSGGYKSAAPLLAQKGVRVVPKVGLPQGNTLSFSSSSGDQTSSVYHEKKQGYYTYFLIKTIRDAKGNLSMKELFERTSIAVKRATALIDKIQEPQCMVSPTWVGWENIKLETPVTEIP
;
A
#
# COMPACT_ATOMS: atom_id res chain seq x y z
N GLU A 1 -0.88 16.18 -11.19
CA GLU A 1 -0.67 15.11 -10.20
C GLU A 1 -1.45 13.86 -10.60
N LEU A 2 -0.94 12.69 -10.24
CA LEU A 2 -1.63 11.41 -10.38
C LEU A 2 -1.78 10.77 -9.01
N ILE A 3 -2.95 10.22 -8.72
CA ILE A 3 -3.21 9.44 -7.52
C ILE A 3 -3.65 8.05 -7.98
N PHE A 4 -2.94 7.03 -7.51
CA PHE A 4 -3.31 5.63 -7.69
C PHE A 4 -3.62 5.05 -6.31
N TYR A 5 -4.85 4.61 -6.11
CA TYR A 5 -5.29 3.93 -4.90
C TYR A 5 -5.73 2.51 -5.25
N TYR A 6 -5.31 1.55 -4.43
CA TYR A 6 -5.73 0.17 -4.53
C TYR A 6 -5.98 -0.41 -3.13
N SER A 7 -7.12 -1.07 -2.97
CA SER A 7 -7.43 -1.88 -1.80
C SER A 7 -7.90 -3.25 -2.26
N GLY A 8 -7.21 -4.30 -1.86
CA GLY A 8 -7.52 -5.65 -2.33
C GLY A 8 -6.43 -6.66 -2.08
N HIS A 9 -6.44 -7.73 -2.85
CA HIS A 9 -5.45 -8.78 -2.74
C HIS A 9 -4.16 -8.43 -3.49
N GLY A 10 -3.05 -8.77 -2.87
CA GLY A 10 -1.74 -8.80 -3.52
C GLY A 10 -1.10 -10.18 -3.35
N ASN A 11 -0.19 -10.51 -4.23
CA ASN A 11 0.63 -11.72 -4.11
C ASN A 11 1.98 -11.51 -4.78
N ASN A 12 2.95 -12.36 -4.46
CA ASN A 12 4.29 -12.33 -5.05
C ASN A 12 4.46 -13.46 -6.05
N ASP A 13 5.10 -13.18 -7.18
CA ASP A 13 5.58 -14.24 -8.06
C ASP A 13 6.67 -15.04 -7.32
N GLU A 14 6.50 -16.35 -7.22
CA GLU A 14 7.40 -17.21 -6.42
C GLU A 14 8.83 -17.23 -6.97
N ALA A 15 9.01 -17.11 -8.27
CA ALA A 15 10.33 -17.15 -8.92
C ALA A 15 11.04 -15.80 -8.88
N THR A 16 10.34 -14.72 -9.21
CA THR A 16 10.94 -13.38 -9.34
C THR A 16 10.85 -12.57 -8.07
N LYS A 17 9.94 -12.94 -7.13
CA LYS A 17 9.57 -12.18 -5.93
C LYS A 17 8.90 -10.83 -6.24
N GLU A 18 8.53 -10.60 -7.49
CA GLU A 18 7.81 -9.41 -7.92
C GLU A 18 6.40 -9.41 -7.33
N PRO A 19 5.98 -8.33 -6.67
CA PRO A 19 4.62 -8.21 -6.15
C PRO A 19 3.64 -7.76 -7.23
N TYR A 20 2.45 -8.37 -7.18
CA TYR A 20 1.33 -8.10 -8.08
C TYR A 20 0.09 -7.71 -7.30
N LEU A 21 -0.62 -6.71 -7.78
CA LEU A 21 -1.99 -6.42 -7.37
C LEU A 21 -2.91 -7.35 -8.16
N LEU A 22 -3.86 -7.98 -7.45
CA LEU A 22 -4.76 -8.96 -8.04
C LEU A 22 -6.19 -8.39 -8.14
N PRO A 23 -6.61 -7.88 -9.30
CA PRO A 23 -8.01 -7.55 -9.55
C PRO A 23 -8.92 -8.76 -9.29
N VAL A 24 -10.22 -8.50 -9.08
CA VAL A 24 -11.19 -9.50 -8.64
C VAL A 24 -11.35 -10.70 -9.58
N ASP A 25 -11.03 -10.52 -10.84
CA ASP A 25 -11.06 -11.52 -11.90
C ASP A 25 -9.76 -12.33 -12.05
N ILE A 26 -8.73 -11.99 -11.27
CA ILE A 26 -7.42 -12.67 -11.28
C ILE A 26 -7.28 -13.56 -10.05
N THR A 27 -6.99 -14.84 -10.27
CA THR A 27 -6.70 -15.80 -9.19
C THR A 27 -5.21 -15.91 -8.92
N GLY A 28 -4.84 -16.38 -7.73
CA GLY A 28 -3.44 -16.60 -7.36
C GLY A 28 -2.68 -17.60 -8.24
N LYS A 29 -3.37 -18.39 -9.07
CA LYS A 29 -2.73 -19.29 -10.06
C LYS A 29 -2.17 -18.53 -11.27
N ASN A 30 -2.75 -17.38 -11.59
CA ASN A 30 -2.41 -16.58 -12.77
C ASN A 30 -1.98 -15.16 -12.39
N ILE A 31 -1.14 -15.04 -11.34
CA ILE A 31 -0.76 -13.74 -10.76
C ILE A 31 -0.14 -12.78 -11.78
N ARG A 32 0.54 -13.31 -12.80
CA ARG A 32 1.19 -12.51 -13.86
C ARG A 32 0.19 -11.78 -14.77
N LEU A 33 -1.10 -12.11 -14.69
CA LEU A 33 -2.17 -11.34 -15.34
C LEU A 33 -2.58 -10.12 -14.50
N GLY A 34 -2.18 -10.06 -13.23
CA GLY A 34 -2.35 -8.91 -12.35
C GLY A 34 -1.44 -7.73 -12.72
N ILE A 35 -1.49 -6.70 -11.92
CA ILE A 35 -0.68 -5.49 -12.12
C ILE A 35 0.62 -5.64 -11.32
N SER A 36 1.76 -5.78 -12.00
CA SER A 36 3.06 -5.80 -11.32
C SER A 36 3.37 -4.41 -10.75
N LEU A 37 3.89 -4.33 -9.53
CA LEU A 37 4.23 -3.04 -8.93
C LEU A 37 5.36 -2.33 -9.68
N SER A 38 6.38 -3.07 -10.11
CA SER A 38 7.46 -2.49 -10.92
C SER A 38 6.94 -1.97 -12.25
N GLY A 39 6.00 -2.69 -12.90
CA GLY A 39 5.33 -2.24 -14.11
C GLY A 39 4.49 -0.98 -13.89
N LEU A 40 3.74 -0.93 -12.77
CA LEU A 40 2.97 0.25 -12.37
C LEU A 40 3.87 1.48 -12.21
N TYR A 41 4.97 1.35 -11.45
CA TYR A 41 5.89 2.47 -11.24
C TYR A 41 6.53 2.96 -12.54
N LYS A 42 6.97 2.03 -13.40
CA LYS A 42 7.48 2.39 -14.74
C LYS A 42 6.43 3.15 -15.55
N LYS A 43 5.19 2.66 -15.53
CA LYS A 43 4.10 3.30 -16.28
C LYS A 43 3.81 4.70 -15.75
N LEU A 44 3.72 4.88 -14.43
CA LEU A 44 3.50 6.20 -13.83
C LEU A 44 4.61 7.19 -14.17
N ALA A 45 5.86 6.74 -14.21
CA ALA A 45 7.01 7.56 -14.55
C ALA A 45 7.03 8.04 -16.03
N THR A 46 6.22 7.46 -16.92
CA THR A 46 6.11 7.92 -18.30
C THR A 46 5.29 9.20 -18.47
N TYR A 47 4.51 9.58 -17.44
CA TYR A 47 3.68 10.77 -17.50
C TYR A 47 4.45 12.00 -16.99
N PRO A 48 4.38 13.14 -17.69
CA PRO A 48 5.05 14.38 -17.28
C PRO A 48 4.24 15.07 -16.16
N VAL A 49 4.20 14.46 -14.97
CA VAL A 49 3.45 14.97 -13.82
C VAL A 49 4.37 15.52 -12.75
N LYS A 50 3.87 16.49 -11.98
CA LYS A 50 4.58 17.03 -10.81
C LYS A 50 4.84 15.96 -9.75
N GLY A 51 3.89 15.02 -9.58
CA GLY A 51 3.99 13.91 -8.66
C GLY A 51 2.97 12.80 -8.95
N ALA A 52 3.36 11.56 -8.74
CA ALA A 52 2.52 10.39 -8.76
C ALA A 52 2.51 9.75 -7.34
N TYR A 53 1.33 9.65 -6.76
CA TYR A 53 1.12 9.17 -5.40
C TYR A 53 0.39 7.83 -5.45
N VAL A 54 1.00 6.81 -4.90
CA VAL A 54 0.48 5.44 -4.89
C VAL A 54 0.14 5.04 -3.46
N PHE A 55 -1.12 4.66 -3.21
CA PHE A 55 -1.59 4.19 -1.92
C PHE A 55 -2.10 2.76 -2.05
N LEU A 56 -1.50 1.82 -1.31
CA LEU A 56 -1.77 0.40 -1.43
C LEU A 56 -2.25 -0.17 -0.10
N ASP A 57 -3.50 -0.59 -0.02
CA ASP A 57 -4.04 -1.38 1.09
C ASP A 57 -4.15 -2.84 0.65
N ALA A 58 -3.00 -3.50 0.58
CA ALA A 58 -2.86 -4.87 0.11
C ALA A 58 -1.74 -5.61 0.84
N CYS A 59 -1.91 -6.92 1.01
CA CYS A 59 -0.89 -7.80 1.55
C CYS A 59 -0.07 -8.41 0.43
N PHE A 60 1.25 -8.44 0.59
CA PHE A 60 2.16 -9.11 -0.35
C PHE A 60 2.91 -10.26 0.32
N SER A 61 2.38 -10.80 1.43
CA SER A 61 3.04 -11.83 2.23
C SER A 61 3.06 -13.24 1.62
N GLY A 62 2.59 -13.39 0.36
CA GLY A 62 2.69 -14.66 -0.39
C GLY A 62 1.86 -15.82 0.18
N GLY A 63 1.02 -15.58 1.17
CA GLY A 63 0.20 -16.61 1.79
C GLY A 63 -1.23 -16.55 1.29
N TYR A 64 -1.59 -17.33 0.27
CA TYR A 64 -2.97 -17.74 0.11
C TYR A 64 -3.33 -18.60 1.32
N LYS A 65 -3.96 -18.01 2.32
CA LYS A 65 -4.77 -18.80 3.25
C LYS A 65 -6.00 -19.23 2.47
N SER A 66 -5.85 -20.30 1.66
CA SER A 66 -7.02 -21.09 1.29
C SER A 66 -7.75 -21.45 2.57
N ALA A 67 -9.06 -21.31 2.58
CA ALA A 67 -9.93 -21.65 3.70
C ALA A 67 -10.01 -23.19 3.93
N ALA A 68 -8.86 -23.85 4.03
CA ALA A 68 -8.75 -25.24 4.42
C ALA A 68 -7.74 -25.36 5.55
N PRO A 69 -8.17 -25.82 6.77
CA PRO A 69 -7.27 -26.03 7.89
C PRO A 69 -6.61 -27.43 7.76
N LEU A 70 -5.70 -27.61 6.82
CA LEU A 70 -4.95 -28.84 6.72
C LEU A 70 -3.50 -28.57 6.35
N LEU A 71 -2.63 -28.82 7.33
CA LEU A 71 -1.18 -28.87 7.26
C LEU A 71 -0.50 -27.50 7.14
N ALA A 72 -0.17 -26.94 8.29
CA ALA A 72 0.87 -25.93 8.47
C ALA A 72 2.23 -26.51 8.01
N GLN A 73 2.43 -26.62 6.71
CA GLN A 73 3.78 -26.67 6.19
C GLN A 73 4.42 -25.32 6.53
N LYS A 74 5.59 -25.37 7.15
CA LYS A 74 6.45 -24.22 7.43
C LYS A 74 6.72 -23.53 6.08
N GLY A 75 5.82 -22.61 5.68
CA GLY A 75 5.96 -21.88 4.43
C GLY A 75 7.14 -20.95 4.55
N VAL A 76 8.10 -21.06 3.66
CA VAL A 76 9.15 -20.08 3.47
C VAL A 76 8.47 -18.75 3.19
N ARG A 77 8.59 -17.78 4.10
CA ARG A 77 8.09 -16.42 3.87
C ARG A 77 8.85 -15.81 2.70
N VAL A 78 8.13 -15.52 1.64
CA VAL A 78 8.68 -14.87 0.47
C VAL A 78 8.67 -13.36 0.73
N VAL A 79 9.85 -12.79 0.95
CA VAL A 79 9.99 -11.33 1.04
C VAL A 79 9.90 -10.74 -0.36
N PRO A 80 8.97 -9.80 -0.61
CA PRO A 80 8.83 -9.18 -1.92
C PRO A 80 10.11 -8.45 -2.33
N LYS A 81 10.49 -8.57 -3.59
CA LYS A 81 11.54 -7.76 -4.20
C LYS A 81 10.89 -6.71 -5.08
N VAL A 82 10.46 -5.62 -4.46
CA VAL A 82 9.84 -4.50 -5.17
C VAL A 82 10.91 -3.65 -5.82
N GLY A 83 10.75 -3.36 -7.11
CA GLY A 83 11.54 -2.31 -7.76
C GLY A 83 11.21 -0.93 -7.15
N LEU A 84 12.21 -0.07 -7.02
CA LEU A 84 11.99 1.29 -6.51
C LEU A 84 11.09 2.10 -7.45
N PRO A 85 10.22 2.98 -6.92
CA PRO A 85 9.53 3.96 -7.72
C PRO A 85 10.49 4.78 -8.58
N GLN A 86 10.04 5.25 -9.73
CA GLN A 86 10.82 6.02 -10.69
C GLN A 86 10.16 7.37 -10.95
N GLY A 87 10.93 8.33 -11.48
CA GLY A 87 10.44 9.67 -11.70
C GLY A 87 10.01 10.35 -10.40
N ASN A 88 8.98 11.16 -10.44
CA ASN A 88 8.41 11.79 -9.24
C ASN A 88 7.30 10.88 -8.64
N THR A 89 7.66 9.67 -8.20
CA THR A 89 6.70 8.71 -7.67
C THR A 89 6.97 8.37 -6.20
N LEU A 90 5.92 8.45 -5.40
CA LEU A 90 5.86 8.10 -3.98
C LEU A 90 4.83 6.99 -3.78
N SER A 91 5.17 5.96 -3.03
CA SER A 91 4.28 4.85 -2.72
C SER A 91 4.20 4.60 -1.23
N PHE A 92 2.99 4.63 -0.68
CA PHE A 92 2.68 4.18 0.67
C PHE A 92 1.95 2.84 0.60
N SER A 93 2.41 1.85 1.32
CA SER A 93 1.75 0.55 1.46
C SER A 93 1.32 0.30 2.90
N SER A 94 0.27 -0.48 3.06
CA SER A 94 -0.39 -0.76 4.33
C SER A 94 0.42 -1.58 5.30
N SER A 95 1.38 -2.37 4.81
CA SER A 95 2.20 -3.27 5.64
C SER A 95 3.54 -3.56 4.96
N SER A 96 4.51 -4.05 5.73
CA SER A 96 5.73 -4.64 5.18
C SER A 96 5.44 -5.96 4.46
N GLY A 97 6.38 -6.41 3.62
CA GLY A 97 6.17 -7.55 2.74
C GLY A 97 5.92 -8.91 3.42
N ASP A 98 6.23 -9.03 4.70
CA ASP A 98 6.03 -10.22 5.51
C ASP A 98 4.79 -10.14 6.43
N GLN A 99 4.13 -9.00 6.46
CA GLN A 99 2.97 -8.72 7.31
C GLN A 99 1.66 -8.76 6.51
N THR A 100 0.56 -8.90 7.24
CA THR A 100 -0.79 -8.91 6.68
C THR A 100 -1.48 -7.58 6.93
N SER A 101 -2.07 -7.00 5.90
CA SER A 101 -3.02 -5.89 6.03
C SER A 101 -4.31 -6.40 6.69
N SER A 102 -4.69 -5.79 7.79
CA SER A 102 -5.84 -6.23 8.60
C SER A 102 -7.10 -5.48 8.20
N VAL A 103 -8.23 -6.21 8.21
CA VAL A 103 -9.55 -5.63 7.97
C VAL A 103 -10.11 -5.04 9.26
N TYR A 104 -10.59 -3.81 9.18
CA TYR A 104 -11.33 -3.13 10.25
C TYR A 104 -12.83 -3.39 10.04
N HIS A 105 -13.33 -4.51 10.56
CA HIS A 105 -14.68 -5.00 10.30
C HIS A 105 -15.78 -3.99 10.60
N GLU A 106 -15.68 -3.28 11.74
CA GLU A 106 -16.65 -2.24 12.12
C GLU A 106 -16.74 -1.08 11.12
N LYS A 107 -15.64 -0.79 10.43
CA LYS A 107 -15.56 0.29 9.44
C LYS A 107 -15.66 -0.21 7.99
N LYS A 108 -15.81 -1.53 7.79
CA LYS A 108 -15.97 -2.20 6.47
C LYS A 108 -14.85 -1.86 5.47
N GLN A 109 -13.62 -1.67 5.95
CA GLN A 109 -12.43 -1.34 5.14
C GLN A 109 -11.15 -1.79 5.85
N GLY A 110 -9.99 -1.67 5.23
CA GLY A 110 -8.72 -1.93 5.88
C GLY A 110 -8.38 -0.89 6.94
N TYR A 111 -7.62 -1.30 7.98
CA TYR A 111 -7.11 -0.34 8.99
C TYR A 111 -6.31 0.77 8.33
N TYR A 112 -5.48 0.44 7.36
CA TYR A 112 -4.67 1.43 6.66
C TYR A 112 -5.54 2.47 5.95
N THR A 113 -6.48 2.03 5.13
CA THR A 113 -7.41 2.93 4.42
C THR A 113 -8.18 3.82 5.38
N TYR A 114 -8.73 3.24 6.46
CA TYR A 114 -9.47 4.00 7.45
C TYR A 114 -8.62 5.13 8.06
N PHE A 115 -7.41 4.80 8.52
CA PHE A 115 -6.56 5.81 9.16
C PHE A 115 -5.94 6.79 8.17
N LEU A 116 -5.69 6.40 6.93
CA LEU A 116 -5.27 7.32 5.87
C LEU A 116 -6.33 8.40 5.64
N ILE A 117 -7.57 7.98 5.40
CA ILE A 117 -8.70 8.92 5.19
C ILE A 117 -8.95 9.76 6.44
N LYS A 118 -8.95 9.14 7.62
CA LYS A 118 -9.13 9.84 8.89
C LYS A 118 -8.06 10.91 9.10
N THR A 119 -6.79 10.59 8.84
CA THR A 119 -5.67 11.53 8.98
C THR A 119 -5.83 12.74 8.05
N ILE A 120 -6.20 12.50 6.78
CA ILE A 120 -6.45 13.58 5.81
C ILE A 120 -7.62 14.46 6.29
N ARG A 121 -8.72 13.85 6.73
CA ARG A 121 -9.92 14.54 7.20
C ARG A 121 -9.65 15.38 8.45
N ASP A 122 -9.02 14.79 9.46
CA ASP A 122 -8.73 15.46 10.74
C ASP A 122 -7.82 16.69 10.55
N ALA A 123 -6.93 16.64 9.58
CA ALA A 123 -6.06 17.74 9.23
C ALA A 123 -6.64 18.69 8.16
N LYS A 124 -7.86 18.42 7.68
CA LYS A 124 -8.50 19.17 6.59
C LYS A 124 -7.60 19.27 5.34
N GLY A 125 -6.87 18.21 5.03
CA GLY A 125 -5.90 18.16 3.92
C GLY A 125 -4.60 18.96 4.14
N ASN A 126 -4.47 19.69 5.24
CA ASN A 126 -3.27 20.52 5.49
C ASN A 126 -2.13 19.70 6.12
N LEU A 127 -1.59 18.80 5.35
CA LEU A 127 -0.49 17.91 5.72
C LEU A 127 0.54 17.83 4.60
N SER A 128 1.80 17.73 4.96
CA SER A 128 2.82 17.26 4.02
C SER A 128 2.72 15.74 3.83
N MET A 129 3.32 15.22 2.75
CA MET A 129 3.35 13.78 2.48
C MET A 129 4.04 13.02 3.61
N LYS A 130 5.11 13.58 4.18
CA LYS A 130 5.79 13.00 5.33
C LYS A 130 4.85 12.93 6.54
N GLU A 131 4.19 14.02 6.90
CA GLU A 131 3.24 14.06 8.03
C GLU A 131 2.08 13.10 7.82
N LEU A 132 1.55 13.01 6.59
CA LEU A 132 0.49 12.06 6.24
C LEU A 132 0.92 10.63 6.50
N PHE A 133 2.13 10.25 6.03
CA PHE A 133 2.69 8.93 6.24
C PHE A 133 2.90 8.62 7.73
N GLU A 134 3.58 9.51 8.44
CA GLU A 134 3.95 9.29 9.86
C GLU A 134 2.70 9.16 10.74
N ARG A 135 1.74 10.08 10.62
CA ARG A 135 0.50 10.05 11.42
C ARG A 135 -0.35 8.82 11.12
N THR A 136 -0.50 8.47 9.83
CA THR A 136 -1.21 7.26 9.41
C THR A 136 -0.53 6.01 9.94
N SER A 137 0.79 5.91 9.81
CA SER A 137 1.58 4.76 10.28
C SER A 137 1.45 4.55 11.79
N ILE A 138 1.57 5.63 12.58
CA ILE A 138 1.41 5.56 14.04
C ILE A 138 -0.01 5.08 14.40
N ALA A 139 -1.03 5.61 13.74
CA ALA A 139 -2.42 5.25 14.02
C ALA A 139 -2.72 3.78 13.68
N VAL A 140 -2.23 3.29 12.53
CA VAL A 140 -2.37 1.89 12.12
C VAL A 140 -1.67 0.97 13.11
N LYS A 141 -0.39 1.22 13.41
CA LYS A 141 0.38 0.40 14.37
C LYS A 141 -0.31 0.28 15.73
N ARG A 142 -0.80 1.40 16.27
CA ARG A 142 -1.50 1.42 17.55
C ARG A 142 -2.81 0.62 17.51
N ALA A 143 -3.61 0.85 16.47
CA ALA A 143 -4.91 0.20 16.37
C ALA A 143 -4.80 -1.31 16.12
N THR A 144 -3.84 -1.75 15.32
CA THR A 144 -3.65 -3.19 15.06
C THR A 144 -2.99 -3.91 16.23
N ALA A 145 -2.15 -3.24 17.01
CA ALA A 145 -1.62 -3.80 18.25
C ALA A 145 -2.72 -4.14 19.28
N LEU A 146 -3.82 -3.37 19.33
CA LEU A 146 -4.96 -3.65 20.19
C LEU A 146 -5.72 -4.94 19.84
N ILE A 147 -5.47 -5.50 18.68
CA ILE A 147 -6.06 -6.77 18.20
C ILE A 147 -4.99 -7.84 17.97
N ASP A 148 -3.85 -7.72 18.66
CA ASP A 148 -2.72 -8.65 18.57
C ASP A 148 -2.20 -8.87 17.14
N LYS A 149 -2.21 -7.80 16.31
CA LYS A 149 -1.67 -7.81 14.96
C LYS A 149 -0.51 -6.82 14.83
N ILE A 150 0.47 -7.20 14.03
CA ILE A 150 1.58 -6.32 13.64
C ILE A 150 1.30 -5.88 12.21
N GLN A 151 1.12 -4.58 12.03
CA GLN A 151 0.95 -3.97 10.71
C GLN A 151 1.71 -2.65 10.66
N GLU A 152 2.75 -2.62 9.85
CA GLU A 152 3.65 -1.49 9.73
C GLU A 152 3.61 -0.92 8.32
N PRO A 153 2.90 0.18 8.09
CA PRO A 153 2.90 0.86 6.80
C PRO A 153 4.31 1.22 6.34
N GLN A 154 4.54 1.13 5.05
CA GLN A 154 5.83 1.40 4.42
C GLN A 154 5.73 2.59 3.48
N CYS A 155 6.83 3.34 3.37
CA CYS A 155 7.00 4.44 2.42
C CYS A 155 8.15 4.10 1.48
N MET A 156 7.89 4.16 0.19
CA MET A 156 8.91 4.03 -0.86
C MET A 156 8.83 5.24 -1.78
N VAL A 157 9.99 5.81 -2.06
CA VAL A 157 10.12 7.02 -2.88
C VAL A 157 11.14 6.76 -3.98
N SER A 158 10.92 7.38 -5.12
CA SER A 158 11.94 7.46 -6.16
C SER A 158 13.22 8.09 -5.60
N PRO A 159 14.38 7.47 -5.78
CA PRO A 159 15.66 8.02 -5.28
C PRO A 159 16.00 9.40 -5.84
N THR A 160 15.40 9.76 -6.96
CA THR A 160 15.63 11.04 -7.64
C THR A 160 14.68 12.15 -7.20
N TRP A 161 13.64 11.83 -6.42
CA TRP A 161 12.65 12.82 -5.98
C TRP A 161 13.00 13.44 -4.63
N VAL A 162 13.76 14.53 -4.67
CA VAL A 162 14.18 15.29 -3.48
C VAL A 162 13.05 16.24 -3.05
N GLY A 163 12.85 16.38 -1.74
CA GLY A 163 11.90 17.35 -1.16
C GLY A 163 10.44 16.87 -1.14
N TRP A 164 10.17 15.62 -1.49
CA TRP A 164 8.83 15.01 -1.44
C TRP A 164 8.17 15.12 -0.05
N GLU A 165 8.98 15.16 1.00
CA GLU A 165 8.54 15.22 2.39
C GLU A 165 7.66 16.44 2.68
N ASN A 166 7.94 17.55 1.99
CA ASN A 166 7.28 18.84 2.18
C ASN A 166 6.11 19.08 1.22
N ILE A 167 5.90 18.17 0.26
CA ILE A 167 4.81 18.31 -0.70
C ILE A 167 3.48 18.16 0.02
N LYS A 168 2.56 19.10 -0.22
CA LYS A 168 1.17 19.03 0.23
C LYS A 168 0.30 18.64 -0.95
N LEU A 169 -0.72 17.82 -0.71
CA LEU A 169 -1.78 17.62 -1.68
C LEU A 169 -2.53 18.94 -1.83
N GLU A 170 -2.41 19.58 -2.98
CA GLU A 170 -3.08 20.85 -3.28
C GLU A 170 -4.57 20.60 -3.59
N THR A 171 -5.32 20.12 -2.62
CA THR A 171 -6.76 20.08 -2.77
C THR A 171 -7.35 21.01 -1.71
N PRO A 172 -8.02 22.10 -2.09
CA PRO A 172 -8.86 22.80 -1.15
C PRO A 172 -9.97 21.82 -0.76
N VAL A 173 -9.85 21.23 0.43
CA VAL A 173 -10.92 20.43 1.04
C VAL A 173 -11.99 21.43 1.50
N THR A 174 -12.71 21.99 0.55
CA THR A 174 -13.80 22.90 0.86
C THR A 174 -15.05 22.18 1.31
N GLU A 175 -15.22 20.91 0.93
CA GLU A 175 -16.37 20.09 1.37
C GLU A 175 -16.02 18.59 1.24
N ILE A 176 -15.67 17.97 2.35
CA ILE A 176 -15.86 16.52 2.51
C ILE A 176 -17.09 16.36 3.40
N PRO A 177 -18.17 15.78 2.87
CA PRO A 177 -19.38 15.51 3.64
C PRO A 177 -19.13 14.50 4.76
#